data_391c566df5a4a6b1e1d00e6a771acd51
#
_entry.id   391c566df5a4a6b1e1d00e6a771acd51
#
_cell.length_a   1.000
_cell.length_b   1.000
_cell.length_c   1.000
_cell.angle_alpha   90.00
_cell.angle_beta   90.00
_cell.angle_gamma   90.00
#
_symmetry.space_group_name_H-M   'P 1'
#
loop_
_entity.id
_entity.type
_entity.pdbx_description
1 polymer ?
#
loop_
_entity_poly.entity_id
_entity_poly.type
_entity_poly.pdbx_seq_one_letter_code
_entity_poly.pdbx_strand_id
1 'polypeptide(L)'
;MMHATEAQDRENLKALSCGMVSDLSRLIAEKGFGEKPIDIVEALVFAMFVVADTYSLAKPEKEQAIAVIHGFYEDMQDYFINRVIIKDRQVADAGEIQAVAAKFHDLSRGRFAEYGEKFKQDILDPMAMSCPITVGYLLDNLFIESLTKEEKLQLVGAVADKVLAYWAGCVQSFKQ
;
A
#
# COMPACT_ATOMS: atom_id res chain seq x y z
N MET A 1 -23.02 1.36 -15.34
CA MET A 1 -23.10 -0.01 -14.78
C MET A 1 -21.70 -0.59 -14.78
N MET A 2 -21.21 -1.01 -13.63
CA MET A 2 -19.89 -1.61 -13.50
C MET A 2 -19.91 -3.02 -14.09
N HIS A 3 -18.95 -3.34 -14.96
CA HIS A 3 -18.83 -4.69 -15.50
C HIS A 3 -18.42 -5.69 -14.40
N ALA A 4 -18.83 -6.95 -14.52
CA ALA A 4 -18.48 -8.00 -13.54
C ALA A 4 -16.96 -8.13 -13.35
N THR A 5 -16.18 -7.95 -14.41
CA THR A 5 -14.72 -7.92 -14.39
C THR A 5 -14.14 -6.77 -13.56
N GLU A 6 -14.74 -5.58 -13.63
CA GLU A 6 -14.29 -4.41 -12.86
C GLU A 6 -14.52 -4.60 -11.36
N ALA A 7 -15.67 -5.17 -10.98
CA ALA A 7 -15.96 -5.50 -9.58
C ALA A 7 -14.97 -6.54 -9.04
N GLN A 8 -14.66 -7.56 -9.83
CA GLN A 8 -13.70 -8.58 -9.45
C GLN A 8 -12.29 -8.01 -9.34
N ASP A 9 -11.89 -7.15 -10.24
CA ASP A 9 -10.59 -6.48 -10.20
C ASP A 9 -10.46 -5.61 -8.93
N ARG A 10 -11.51 -4.85 -8.54
CA ARG A 10 -11.51 -4.08 -7.28
C ARG A 10 -11.31 -4.97 -6.05
N GLU A 11 -12.02 -6.10 -5.99
CA GLU A 11 -11.86 -7.06 -4.89
C GLU A 11 -10.45 -7.67 -4.86
N ASN A 12 -9.87 -7.97 -6.02
CA ASN A 12 -8.51 -8.48 -6.13
C ASN A 12 -7.48 -7.44 -5.65
N LEU A 13 -7.62 -6.17 -6.04
CA LEU A 13 -6.76 -5.08 -5.60
C LEU A 13 -6.81 -4.93 -4.08
N LYS A 14 -8.00 -4.94 -3.50
CA LYS A 14 -8.21 -4.88 -2.05
C LYS A 14 -7.56 -6.06 -1.34
N ALA A 15 -7.80 -7.28 -1.79
CA ALA A 15 -7.22 -8.48 -1.22
C ALA A 15 -5.68 -8.47 -1.25
N LEU A 16 -5.09 -8.06 -2.37
CA LEU A 16 -3.64 -7.92 -2.53
C LEU A 16 -3.06 -6.88 -1.57
N SER A 17 -3.71 -5.72 -1.45
CA SER A 17 -3.25 -4.66 -0.54
C SER A 17 -3.31 -5.08 0.93
N CYS A 18 -4.41 -5.70 1.35
CA CYS A 18 -4.56 -6.19 2.72
C CYS A 18 -3.56 -7.33 3.02
N GLY A 19 -3.36 -8.24 2.07
CA GLY A 19 -2.38 -9.32 2.17
C GLY A 19 -0.95 -8.80 2.30
N MET A 20 -0.60 -7.80 1.51
CA MET A 20 0.71 -7.13 1.56
C MET A 20 0.97 -6.50 2.93
N VAL A 21 0.02 -5.75 3.47
CA VAL A 21 0.15 -5.14 4.81
C VAL A 21 0.32 -6.22 5.88
N SER A 22 -0.46 -7.28 5.83
CA SER A 22 -0.36 -8.41 6.76
C SER A 22 1.02 -9.08 6.69
N ASP A 23 1.52 -9.35 5.50
CA ASP A 23 2.83 -9.97 5.30
C ASP A 23 3.98 -9.06 5.74
N LEU A 24 3.91 -7.76 5.44
CA LEU A 24 4.91 -6.80 5.90
C LEU A 24 4.93 -6.71 7.43
N SER A 25 3.78 -6.65 8.07
CA SER A 25 3.67 -6.61 9.53
C SER A 25 4.27 -7.87 10.18
N ARG A 26 3.98 -9.04 9.60
CA ARG A 26 4.56 -10.31 10.07
C ARG A 26 6.07 -10.34 9.89
N LEU A 27 6.58 -9.93 8.71
CA LEU A 27 8.01 -9.90 8.42
C LEU A 27 8.76 -8.99 9.39
N ILE A 28 8.22 -7.84 9.70
CA ILE A 28 8.80 -6.89 10.65
C ILE A 28 8.86 -7.51 12.05
N ALA A 29 7.80 -8.19 12.48
CA ALA A 29 7.77 -8.91 13.76
C ALA A 29 8.79 -10.05 13.81
N GLU A 30 8.91 -10.85 12.76
CA GLU A 30 9.89 -11.94 12.64
C GLU A 30 11.34 -11.47 12.71
N LYS A 31 11.62 -10.25 12.24
CA LYS A 31 12.96 -9.64 12.32
C LYS A 31 13.29 -9.02 13.68
N GLY A 32 12.41 -9.12 14.67
CA GLY A 32 12.64 -8.60 16.01
C GLY A 32 12.24 -7.14 16.21
N PHE A 33 11.45 -6.58 15.31
CA PHE A 33 10.94 -5.20 15.41
C PHE A 33 9.46 -5.14 15.82
N GLY A 34 8.85 -6.28 16.17
CA GLY A 34 7.41 -6.39 16.44
C GLY A 34 6.91 -5.61 17.66
N GLU A 35 7.79 -5.25 18.59
CA GLU A 35 7.43 -4.42 19.74
C GLU A 35 7.38 -2.92 19.42
N LYS A 36 7.95 -2.50 18.29
CA LYS A 36 7.92 -1.11 17.86
C LYS A 36 6.57 -0.76 17.25
N PRO A 37 5.96 0.38 17.65
CA PRO A 37 4.70 0.81 17.04
C PRO A 37 4.86 1.02 15.53
N ILE A 38 3.94 0.47 14.76
CA ILE A 38 3.90 0.59 13.31
C ILE A 38 2.78 1.56 12.92
N ASP A 39 3.06 2.48 12.01
CA ASP A 39 2.02 3.30 11.41
C ASP A 39 1.30 2.48 10.33
N ILE A 40 0.14 1.94 10.69
CA ILE A 40 -0.68 1.13 9.79
C ILE A 40 -1.17 1.93 8.58
N VAL A 41 -1.34 3.22 8.71
CA VAL A 41 -1.79 4.09 7.62
C VAL A 41 -0.71 4.20 6.55
N GLU A 42 0.54 4.42 6.95
CA GLU A 42 1.68 4.46 6.03
C GLU A 42 1.86 3.11 5.31
N ALA A 43 1.74 2.00 6.02
CA ALA A 43 1.83 0.66 5.41
C ALA A 43 0.70 0.42 4.41
N LEU A 44 -0.53 0.80 4.75
CA LEU A 44 -1.69 0.63 3.90
C LEU A 44 -1.61 1.50 2.65
N VAL A 45 -1.22 2.75 2.78
CA VAL A 45 -1.06 3.68 1.66
C VAL A 45 0.04 3.19 0.70
N PHE A 46 1.15 2.70 1.23
CA PHE A 46 2.19 2.10 0.40
C PHE A 46 1.70 0.87 -0.37
N ALA A 47 1.00 -0.03 0.29
CA ALA A 47 0.42 -1.21 -0.36
C ALA A 47 -0.57 -0.83 -1.46
N MET A 48 -1.44 0.14 -1.20
CA MET A 48 -2.38 0.67 -2.19
C MET A 48 -1.66 1.22 -3.42
N PHE A 49 -0.59 1.98 -3.21
CA PHE A 49 0.20 2.52 -4.32
C PHE A 49 0.82 1.40 -5.17
N VAL A 50 1.49 0.45 -4.55
CA VAL A 50 2.12 -0.68 -5.26
C VAL A 50 1.11 -1.43 -6.12
N VAL A 51 -0.03 -1.76 -5.55
CA VAL A 51 -1.06 -2.56 -6.23
C VAL A 51 -1.72 -1.75 -7.35
N ALA A 52 -2.08 -0.50 -7.10
CA ALA A 52 -2.72 0.37 -8.09
C ALA A 52 -1.78 0.69 -9.27
N ASP A 53 -0.52 0.99 -8.99
CA ASP A 53 0.47 1.30 -10.03
C ASP A 53 0.70 0.09 -10.95
N THR A 54 0.84 -1.10 -10.36
CA THR A 54 0.98 -2.35 -11.11
C THR A 54 -0.25 -2.62 -11.97
N TYR A 55 -1.44 -2.44 -11.42
CA TYR A 55 -2.70 -2.60 -12.16
C TYR A 55 -2.79 -1.65 -13.35
N SER A 56 -2.49 -0.36 -13.13
CA SER A 56 -2.49 0.66 -14.17
C SER A 56 -1.54 0.32 -15.33
N LEU A 57 -0.40 -0.27 -15.03
CA LEU A 57 0.58 -0.66 -16.06
C LEU A 57 0.21 -1.95 -16.78
N ALA A 58 -0.42 -2.89 -16.09
CA ALA A 58 -0.82 -4.17 -16.65
C ALA A 58 -2.05 -4.08 -17.57
N LYS A 59 -2.95 -3.11 -17.35
CA LYS A 59 -4.19 -2.97 -18.13
C LYS A 59 -4.00 -2.08 -19.35
N PRO A 60 -4.38 -2.55 -20.56
CA PRO A 60 -4.23 -1.77 -21.78
C PRO A 60 -5.21 -0.59 -21.86
N GLU A 61 -6.43 -0.75 -21.32
CA GLU A 61 -7.48 0.25 -21.37
C GLU A 61 -7.38 1.21 -20.18
N LYS A 62 -6.70 2.32 -20.37
CA LYS A 62 -6.35 3.25 -19.28
C LYS A 62 -7.55 3.91 -18.60
N GLU A 63 -8.60 4.23 -19.34
CA GLU A 63 -9.80 4.84 -18.76
C GLU A 63 -10.51 3.88 -17.78
N GLN A 64 -10.64 2.60 -18.18
CA GLN A 64 -11.19 1.57 -17.30
C GLN A 64 -10.29 1.32 -16.08
N ALA A 65 -8.98 1.28 -16.28
CA ALA A 65 -8.03 1.12 -15.19
C ALA A 65 -8.17 2.24 -14.16
N ILE A 66 -8.29 3.49 -14.61
CA ILE A 66 -8.49 4.65 -13.74
C ILE A 66 -9.79 4.52 -12.95
N ALA A 67 -10.90 4.14 -13.59
CA ALA A 67 -12.19 3.95 -12.92
C ALA A 67 -12.13 2.87 -11.84
N VAL A 68 -11.49 1.74 -12.13
CA VAL A 68 -11.29 0.65 -11.16
C VAL A 68 -10.42 1.10 -9.99
N ILE A 69 -9.33 1.81 -10.25
CA ILE A 69 -8.43 2.33 -9.21
C ILE A 69 -9.15 3.33 -8.30
N HIS A 70 -9.97 4.22 -8.86
CA HIS A 70 -10.79 5.13 -8.05
C HIS A 70 -11.72 4.39 -7.10
N GLY A 71 -12.46 3.40 -7.63
CA GLY A 71 -13.32 2.56 -6.81
C GLY A 71 -12.56 1.76 -5.77
N PHE A 72 -11.38 1.26 -6.11
CA PHE A 72 -10.49 0.59 -5.17
C PHE A 72 -10.04 1.52 -4.02
N TYR A 73 -9.71 2.76 -4.30
CA TYR A 73 -9.36 3.73 -3.25
C TYR A 73 -10.51 4.00 -2.29
N GLU A 74 -11.73 4.11 -2.81
CA GLU A 74 -12.95 4.22 -1.98
C GLU A 74 -13.13 2.98 -1.10
N ASP A 75 -12.97 1.79 -1.67
CA ASP A 75 -13.07 0.52 -0.92
C ASP A 75 -12.01 0.43 0.19
N MET A 76 -10.80 0.90 -0.06
CA MET A 76 -9.72 0.89 0.93
C MET A 76 -9.96 1.93 2.03
N GLN A 77 -10.50 3.09 1.70
CA GLN A 77 -10.89 4.09 2.69
C GLN A 77 -12.00 3.53 3.61
N ASP A 78 -13.01 2.90 3.03
CA ASP A 78 -14.08 2.25 3.79
C ASP A 78 -13.55 1.11 4.67
N TYR A 79 -12.64 0.31 4.15
CA TYR A 79 -11.96 -0.73 4.93
C TYR A 79 -11.20 -0.14 6.11
N PHE A 80 -10.41 0.91 5.89
CA PHE A 80 -9.64 1.57 6.94
C PHE A 80 -10.56 2.14 8.03
N ILE A 81 -11.62 2.83 7.64
CA ILE A 81 -12.58 3.41 8.60
C ILE A 81 -13.28 2.30 9.38
N ASN A 82 -13.90 1.36 8.70
CA ASN A 82 -14.77 0.37 9.34
C ASN A 82 -13.97 -0.69 10.10
N ARG A 83 -12.87 -1.17 9.54
CA ARG A 83 -12.09 -2.24 10.15
C ARG A 83 -11.08 -1.73 11.17
N VAL A 84 -10.28 -0.74 10.79
CA VAL A 84 -9.17 -0.28 11.63
C VAL A 84 -9.67 0.72 12.67
N ILE A 85 -10.43 1.73 12.27
CA ILE A 85 -10.83 2.82 13.17
C ILE A 85 -12.00 2.41 14.07
N ILE A 86 -13.10 1.98 13.48
CA ILE A 86 -14.32 1.67 14.25
C ILE A 86 -14.13 0.36 15.02
N LYS A 87 -13.75 -0.72 14.35
CA LYS A 87 -13.70 -2.04 14.96
C LYS A 87 -12.46 -2.25 15.83
N ASP A 88 -11.27 -2.05 15.29
CA ASP A 88 -10.03 -2.37 16.01
C ASP A 88 -9.66 -1.31 17.05
N ARG A 89 -9.83 -0.03 16.71
CA ARG A 89 -9.57 1.10 17.63
C ARG A 89 -10.79 1.54 18.44
N GLN A 90 -11.97 1.00 18.15
CA GLN A 90 -13.24 1.27 18.86
C GLN A 90 -13.64 2.74 18.89
N VAL A 91 -13.35 3.48 17.83
CA VAL A 91 -13.76 4.88 17.68
C VAL A 91 -15.21 4.92 17.20
N ALA A 92 -16.08 5.64 17.90
CA ALA A 92 -17.50 5.73 17.60
C ALA A 92 -17.98 7.16 17.29
N ASP A 93 -17.20 8.17 17.62
CA ASP A 93 -17.56 9.58 17.37
C ASP A 93 -17.49 9.91 15.88
N ALA A 94 -18.61 10.39 15.31
CA ALA A 94 -18.71 10.70 13.88
C ALA A 94 -17.73 11.79 13.42
N GLY A 95 -17.51 12.81 14.24
CA GLY A 95 -16.56 13.89 13.94
C GLY A 95 -15.11 13.40 13.92
N GLU A 96 -14.76 12.54 14.86
CA GLU A 96 -13.43 11.92 14.92
C GLU A 96 -13.20 10.98 13.72
N ILE A 97 -14.19 10.16 13.37
CA ILE A 97 -14.12 9.29 12.19
C ILE A 97 -13.91 10.11 10.93
N GLN A 98 -14.66 11.20 10.76
CA GLN A 98 -14.53 12.08 9.60
C GLN A 98 -13.16 12.76 9.53
N ALA A 99 -12.61 13.19 10.64
CA ALA A 99 -11.28 13.78 10.73
C ALA A 99 -10.19 12.77 10.34
N VAL A 100 -10.30 11.52 10.78
CA VAL A 100 -9.37 10.43 10.44
C VAL A 100 -9.49 10.08 8.96
N ALA A 101 -10.69 10.04 8.40
CA ALA A 101 -10.90 9.81 6.97
C ALA A 101 -10.25 10.89 6.11
N ALA A 102 -10.39 12.16 6.50
CA ALA A 102 -9.75 13.28 5.82
C ALA A 102 -8.22 13.18 5.87
N LYS A 103 -7.65 12.85 7.01
CA LYS A 103 -6.20 12.63 7.16
C LYS A 103 -5.70 11.47 6.29
N PHE A 104 -6.42 10.38 6.24
CA PHE A 104 -6.08 9.24 5.38
C PHE A 104 -6.07 9.64 3.90
N HIS A 105 -7.07 10.39 3.47
CA HIS A 105 -7.16 10.90 2.10
C HIS A 105 -6.00 11.83 1.75
N ASP A 106 -5.70 12.81 2.61
CA ASP A 106 -4.62 13.77 2.40
C ASP A 106 -3.25 13.10 2.39
N LEU A 107 -3.02 12.17 3.32
CA LEU A 107 -1.80 11.38 3.38
C LEU A 107 -1.63 10.54 2.11
N SER A 108 -2.69 9.86 1.65
CA SER A 108 -2.66 9.05 0.42
C SER A 108 -2.26 9.89 -0.79
N ARG A 109 -2.84 11.07 -0.95
CA ARG A 109 -2.48 11.97 -2.05
C ARG A 109 -1.02 12.40 -2.02
N GLY A 110 -0.53 12.80 -0.86
CA GLY A 110 0.87 13.22 -0.67
C GLY A 110 1.84 12.08 -0.95
N ARG A 111 1.60 10.91 -0.37
CA ARG A 111 2.46 9.75 -0.55
C ARG A 111 2.46 9.21 -1.98
N PHE A 112 1.31 9.21 -2.65
CA PHE A 112 1.24 8.75 -4.04
C PHE A 112 2.07 9.64 -4.97
N ALA A 113 2.08 10.96 -4.74
CA ALA A 113 2.95 11.86 -5.47
C ALA A 113 4.44 11.57 -5.21
N GLU A 114 4.83 11.34 -3.96
CA GLU A 114 6.20 11.03 -3.56
C GLU A 114 6.66 9.67 -4.10
N TYR A 115 5.82 8.64 -4.01
CA TYR A 115 6.13 7.32 -4.57
C TYR A 115 6.20 7.36 -6.09
N GLY A 116 5.30 8.08 -6.75
CA GLY A 116 5.33 8.29 -8.20
C GLY A 116 6.65 8.90 -8.68
N GLU A 117 7.21 9.84 -7.92
CA GLU A 117 8.53 10.40 -8.20
C GLU A 117 9.67 9.38 -8.05
N LYS A 118 9.57 8.44 -7.13
CA LYS A 118 10.55 7.37 -6.92
C LYS A 118 10.49 6.28 -8.01
N PHE A 119 9.29 6.04 -8.56
CA PHE A 119 9.03 5.00 -9.57
C PHE A 119 8.71 5.60 -10.94
N LYS A 120 9.41 6.65 -11.34
CA LYS A 120 9.13 7.40 -12.58
C LYS A 120 9.22 6.62 -13.88
N GLN A 121 9.82 5.46 -13.88
CA GLN A 121 10.15 4.72 -15.08
C GLN A 121 9.49 3.34 -15.06
N ASP A 122 9.52 2.67 -16.20
CA ASP A 122 8.91 1.35 -16.37
C ASP A 122 9.25 0.37 -15.24
N ILE A 123 8.24 -0.33 -14.79
CA ILE A 123 8.25 -1.18 -13.60
C ILE A 123 9.36 -2.24 -13.59
N LEU A 124 9.75 -2.77 -14.72
CA LEU A 124 10.51 -4.02 -14.72
C LEU A 124 12.01 -3.85 -14.44
N ASP A 125 12.65 -2.77 -14.86
CA ASP A 125 14.09 -2.54 -14.65
C ASP A 125 14.41 -1.50 -13.58
N PRO A 126 13.77 -0.33 -13.56
CA PRO A 126 14.02 0.66 -12.52
C PRO A 126 13.53 0.24 -11.15
N MET A 127 12.57 -0.68 -11.07
CA MET A 127 12.05 -1.15 -9.80
C MET A 127 13.07 -1.88 -8.95
N ALA A 128 13.91 -2.68 -9.56
CA ALA A 128 14.98 -3.36 -8.84
C ALA A 128 15.92 -2.35 -8.15
N MET A 129 16.10 -1.17 -8.71
CA MET A 129 16.94 -0.10 -8.15
C MET A 129 16.15 0.91 -7.31
N SER A 130 14.94 1.27 -7.73
CA SER A 130 14.11 2.26 -7.02
C SER A 130 13.39 1.68 -5.82
N CYS A 131 13.07 0.39 -5.83
CA CYS A 131 12.36 -0.28 -4.74
C CYS A 131 13.09 -0.16 -3.39
N PRO A 132 14.39 -0.45 -3.26
CA PRO A 132 15.10 -0.27 -1.99
C PRO A 132 15.05 1.16 -1.46
N ILE A 133 15.11 2.16 -2.35
CA ILE A 133 15.02 3.58 -1.97
C ILE A 133 13.62 3.90 -1.44
N THR A 134 12.59 3.44 -2.13
CA THR A 134 11.19 3.66 -1.72
C THR A 134 10.86 2.92 -0.44
N VAL A 135 11.36 1.70 -0.28
CA VAL A 135 11.22 0.93 0.96
C VAL A 135 11.94 1.63 2.11
N GLY A 136 13.14 2.17 1.87
CA GLY A 136 13.84 2.97 2.86
C GLY A 136 13.03 4.19 3.29
N TYR A 137 12.41 4.88 2.35
CA TYR A 137 11.52 6.00 2.61
C TYR A 137 10.25 5.57 3.38
N LEU A 138 9.66 4.44 3.02
CA LEU A 138 8.54 3.85 3.77
C LEU A 138 8.94 3.57 5.22
N LEU A 139 10.10 2.97 5.45
CA LEU A 139 10.56 2.61 6.79
C LEU A 139 10.82 3.84 7.68
N ASP A 140 11.20 4.99 7.10
CA ASP A 140 11.28 6.24 7.85
C ASP A 140 9.93 6.73 8.39
N ASN A 141 8.84 6.37 7.70
CA ASN A 141 7.49 6.81 8.04
C ASN A 141 6.63 5.71 8.70
N LEU A 142 7.00 4.44 8.53
CA LEU A 142 6.24 3.30 9.01
C LEU A 142 6.23 3.18 10.54
N PHE A 143 7.32 3.53 11.20
CA PHE A 143 7.46 3.44 12.65
C PHE A 143 7.23 4.81 13.28
N ILE A 144 6.50 4.84 14.41
CA ILE A 144 6.32 6.03 15.23
C ILE A 144 7.66 6.42 15.87
N GLU A 145 8.46 5.41 16.27
CA GLU A 145 9.82 5.58 16.72
C GLU A 145 10.80 5.33 15.57
N SER A 146 11.79 6.21 15.43
CA SER A 146 12.80 6.07 14.39
C SER A 146 13.64 4.81 14.59
N LEU A 147 13.90 4.12 13.48
CA LEU A 147 14.84 3.01 13.44
C LEU A 147 16.27 3.54 13.44
N THR A 148 17.20 2.78 14.03
CA THR A 148 18.62 3.02 13.87
C THR A 148 19.03 2.75 12.41
N LYS A 149 20.19 3.26 12.00
CA LYS A 149 20.72 3.04 10.65
C LYS A 149 20.92 1.55 10.35
N GLU A 150 21.42 0.79 11.31
CA GLU A 150 21.63 -0.65 11.17
C GLU A 150 20.32 -1.40 11.05
N GLU A 151 19.34 -1.09 11.90
CA GLU A 151 18.00 -1.69 11.86
C GLU A 151 17.32 -1.43 10.51
N LYS A 152 17.43 -0.20 10.01
CA LYS A 152 16.89 0.18 8.71
C LYS A 152 17.51 -0.62 7.57
N LEU A 153 18.85 -0.77 7.57
CA LEU A 153 19.55 -1.58 6.57
C LEU A 153 19.15 -3.05 6.61
N GLN A 154 18.91 -3.62 7.79
CA GLN A 154 18.43 -5.01 7.92
C GLN A 154 17.04 -5.19 7.32
N LEU A 155 16.16 -4.21 7.46
CA LEU A 155 14.79 -4.30 6.95
C LEU A 155 14.67 -4.01 5.46
N VAL A 156 15.47 -3.09 4.91
CA VAL A 156 15.35 -2.64 3.52
C VAL A 156 15.40 -3.82 2.56
N GLY A 157 16.39 -4.68 2.66
CA GLY A 157 16.52 -5.85 1.76
C GLY A 157 15.33 -6.80 1.84
N ALA A 158 14.96 -7.20 3.06
CA ALA A 158 13.88 -8.15 3.29
C ALA A 158 12.51 -7.60 2.85
N VAL A 159 12.23 -6.34 3.15
CA VAL A 159 10.97 -5.68 2.74
C VAL A 159 10.95 -5.44 1.23
N ALA A 160 12.06 -5.03 0.63
CA ALA A 160 12.17 -4.86 -0.82
C ALA A 160 11.90 -6.16 -1.56
N ASP A 161 12.46 -7.29 -1.12
CA ASP A 161 12.20 -8.61 -1.72
C ASP A 161 10.72 -8.97 -1.64
N LYS A 162 10.05 -8.69 -0.53
CA LYS A 162 8.60 -8.91 -0.39
C LYS A 162 7.79 -8.03 -1.32
N VAL A 163 8.12 -6.75 -1.40
CA VAL A 163 7.45 -5.81 -2.31
C VAL A 163 7.59 -6.26 -3.77
N LEU A 164 8.78 -6.67 -4.19
CA LEU A 164 9.03 -7.19 -5.53
C LEU A 164 8.23 -8.48 -5.81
N ALA A 165 8.11 -9.38 -4.83
CA ALA A 165 7.31 -10.59 -4.97
C ALA A 165 5.82 -10.26 -5.15
N TYR A 166 5.28 -9.30 -4.40
CA TYR A 166 3.91 -8.80 -4.60
C TYR A 166 3.72 -8.20 -5.98
N TRP A 167 4.66 -7.42 -6.44
CA TRP A 167 4.63 -6.79 -7.76
C TRP A 167 4.60 -7.84 -8.87
N ALA A 168 5.48 -8.82 -8.82
CA ALA A 168 5.52 -9.91 -9.79
C ALA A 168 4.19 -10.69 -9.81
N GLY A 169 3.62 -10.97 -8.63
CA GLY A 169 2.31 -11.60 -8.50
C GLY A 169 1.18 -10.76 -9.10
N CYS A 170 1.18 -9.45 -8.84
CA CYS A 170 0.22 -8.51 -9.43
C CYS A 170 0.32 -8.48 -10.96
N VAL A 171 1.53 -8.37 -11.51
CA VAL A 171 1.75 -8.37 -12.97
C VAL A 171 1.16 -9.63 -13.60
N GLN A 172 1.41 -10.80 -13.02
CA GLN A 172 0.82 -12.05 -13.51
C GLN A 172 -0.71 -12.08 -13.40
N SER A 173 -1.25 -11.60 -12.27
CA SER A 173 -2.71 -11.60 -12.03
C SER A 173 -3.47 -10.71 -12.99
N PHE A 174 -2.87 -9.61 -13.45
CA PHE A 174 -3.55 -8.62 -14.28
C PHE A 174 -3.23 -8.69 -15.77
N LYS A 175 -2.30 -9.53 -16.19
CA LYS A 175 -1.95 -9.73 -17.61
C LYS A 175 -2.95 -10.59 -18.40
N GLN A 176 -3.94 -11.10 -17.74
CA GLN A 176 -4.94 -11.95 -18.39
C GLN A 176 -6.03 -11.12 -19.08
#